data_9dc7538d3087933d4794a22bb4aa9059
#
_entry.id   9dc7538d3087933d4794a22bb4aa9059
#
_cell.length_a   1.000
_cell.length_b   1.000
_cell.length_c   1.000
_cell.angle_alpha   90.00
_cell.angle_beta   90.00
_cell.angle_gamma   90.00
#
_symmetry.space_group_name_H-M   'P 1'
#
loop_
_entity.id
_entity.type
_entity.pdbx_description
1 polymer ?
#
loop_
_entity_poly.entity_id
_entity_poly.type
_entity_poly.pdbx_seq_one_letter_code
_entity_poly.pdbx_strand_id
1 'polypeptide(L)'
;MGRLISRGGTVAIGGLILLVAALPLFWAVLNSLKHLLDIVTPTPRFLFVPTLANYRQVLSSPEVMIGLGNSIAIVGASVALGALLGVPAAYAIARYPVRGKRDIQFFLLSLRFLPPVAIAVPLIAIWVDLGLYDTKLSMIVTYLLVTLSTITWLSIPVFRRLPREIEEAAALDGYGPYAVFWHIALPVCANTLLGGVVFSFVLVWNELMIALALTSSRSATLPVVASAFTSLGQEVPWGVINASTVLLALPPLVFVGMLSRLLNSMVKGK
;
A
#
# COMPACT_ATOMS: atom_id res chain seq x y z
N MET A 1 26.72 24.34 14.81
CA MET A 1 26.48 23.34 15.89
C MET A 1 25.83 22.08 15.29
N GLY A 2 26.56 21.30 14.47
CA GLY A 2 25.96 20.22 13.66
C GLY A 2 26.96 19.15 13.22
N ARG A 3 27.77 18.63 14.16
CA ARG A 3 28.64 17.47 13.93
C ARG A 3 29.10 16.93 15.28
N LEU A 4 28.35 16.03 15.90
CA LEU A 4 28.82 15.14 16.96
C LEU A 4 27.78 14.07 17.31
N ILE A 5 27.07 13.53 16.31
CA ILE A 5 26.50 12.21 16.50
C ILE A 5 27.56 11.26 15.90
N SER A 6 28.32 10.60 16.78
CA SER A 6 29.24 9.53 16.35
C SER A 6 28.45 8.49 15.56
N ARG A 7 29.09 7.78 14.60
CA ARG A 7 28.43 6.68 13.86
C ARG A 7 27.71 5.71 14.80
N GLY A 8 28.27 5.47 15.99
CA GLY A 8 27.64 4.67 17.05
C GLY A 8 26.34 5.26 17.57
N GLY A 9 26.29 6.58 17.79
CA GLY A 9 25.06 7.28 18.22
C GLY A 9 23.95 7.23 17.16
N THR A 10 24.29 7.39 15.89
CA THR A 10 23.31 7.27 14.79
C THR A 10 22.72 5.86 14.69
N VAL A 11 23.57 4.83 14.81
CA VAL A 11 23.15 3.42 14.80
C VAL A 11 22.27 3.09 16.02
N ALA A 12 22.66 3.59 17.21
CA ALA A 12 21.88 3.37 18.43
C ALA A 12 20.48 4.02 18.36
N ILE A 13 20.41 5.27 17.91
CA ILE A 13 19.12 5.98 17.72
C ILE A 13 18.27 5.27 16.66
N GLY A 14 18.85 4.90 15.53
CA GLY A 14 18.16 4.15 14.47
C GLY A 14 17.62 2.81 14.96
N GLY A 15 18.44 2.06 15.73
CA GLY A 15 18.02 0.81 16.35
C GLY A 15 16.89 0.98 17.36
N LEU A 16 16.92 2.03 18.17
CA LEU A 16 15.86 2.36 19.12
C LEU A 16 14.55 2.70 18.40
N ILE A 17 14.61 3.51 17.35
CA ILE A 17 13.43 3.86 16.54
C ILE A 17 12.81 2.60 15.92
N LEU A 18 13.62 1.72 15.34
CA LEU A 18 13.17 0.46 14.77
C LEU A 18 12.53 -0.45 15.82
N LEU A 19 13.12 -0.55 17.00
CA LEU A 19 12.60 -1.34 18.11
C LEU A 19 11.24 -0.82 18.56
N VAL A 20 11.12 0.49 18.77
CA VAL A 20 9.84 1.12 19.16
C VAL A 20 8.78 0.96 18.07
N ALA A 21 9.15 1.13 16.81
CA ALA A 21 8.23 0.95 15.68
C ALA A 21 7.76 -0.51 15.49
N ALA A 22 8.61 -1.48 15.82
CA ALA A 22 8.28 -2.91 15.73
C ALA A 22 7.45 -3.42 16.93
N LEU A 23 7.43 -2.69 18.05
CA LEU A 23 6.80 -3.10 19.30
C LEU A 23 5.30 -3.44 19.15
N PRO A 24 4.44 -2.64 18.46
CA PRO A 24 3.04 -2.98 18.29
C PRO A 24 2.84 -4.27 17.49
N LEU A 25 3.63 -4.48 16.43
CA LEU A 25 3.55 -5.70 15.63
C LEU A 25 4.03 -6.92 16.43
N PHE A 26 5.13 -6.77 17.18
CA PHE A 26 5.62 -7.81 18.08
C PHE A 26 4.55 -8.19 19.12
N TRP A 27 3.87 -7.19 19.70
CA TRP A 27 2.78 -7.40 20.66
C TRP A 27 1.61 -8.14 20.02
N ALA A 28 1.21 -7.78 18.81
CA ALA A 28 0.18 -8.49 18.07
C ALA A 28 0.56 -9.95 17.79
N VAL A 29 1.81 -10.20 17.34
CA VAL A 29 2.33 -11.57 17.14
C VAL A 29 2.33 -12.35 18.46
N LEU A 30 2.79 -11.75 19.55
CA LEU A 30 2.81 -12.41 20.86
C LEU A 30 1.40 -12.80 21.30
N ASN A 31 0.43 -11.88 21.21
CA ASN A 31 -0.94 -12.14 21.65
C ASN A 31 -1.70 -13.07 20.69
N SER A 32 -1.36 -13.10 19.41
CA SER A 32 -1.96 -14.05 18.46
C SER A 32 -1.66 -15.52 18.78
N LEU A 33 -0.60 -15.77 19.54
CA LEU A 33 -0.16 -17.09 19.98
C LEU A 33 -0.65 -17.49 21.38
N LYS A 34 -1.43 -16.62 22.07
CA LYS A 34 -1.94 -16.86 23.42
C LYS A 34 -3.38 -17.36 23.42
N HIS A 35 -3.74 -18.08 24.48
CA HIS A 35 -5.14 -18.32 24.82
C HIS A 35 -5.77 -17.02 25.35
N LEU A 36 -7.09 -16.86 25.21
CA LEU A 36 -7.80 -15.65 25.63
C LEU A 36 -7.53 -15.32 27.10
N LEU A 37 -7.54 -16.32 27.99
CA LEU A 37 -7.29 -16.14 29.42
C LEU A 37 -5.89 -15.56 29.73
N ASP A 38 -4.88 -15.81 28.87
CA ASP A 38 -3.54 -15.25 29.05
C ASP A 38 -3.41 -13.82 28.49
N ILE A 39 -4.37 -13.39 27.65
CA ILE A 39 -4.40 -12.03 27.09
C ILE A 39 -5.10 -11.07 28.04
N VAL A 40 -6.24 -11.49 28.63
CA VAL A 40 -7.11 -10.64 29.45
C VAL A 40 -6.66 -10.54 30.93
N THR A 41 -5.45 -10.98 31.26
CA THR A 41 -4.90 -10.87 32.62
C THR A 41 -4.48 -9.43 32.94
N PRO A 42 -4.62 -8.98 34.21
CA PRO A 42 -4.21 -7.63 34.61
C PRO A 42 -2.72 -7.34 34.41
N THR A 43 -1.88 -8.37 34.47
CA THR A 43 -0.44 -8.27 34.24
C THR A 43 -0.06 -9.02 32.97
N PRO A 44 0.75 -8.42 32.05
CA PRO A 44 1.17 -9.07 30.84
C PRO A 44 1.93 -10.37 31.10
N ARG A 45 1.45 -11.48 30.56
CA ARG A 45 2.12 -12.77 30.64
C ARG A 45 3.06 -12.94 29.44
N PHE A 46 4.36 -13.02 29.71
CA PHE A 46 5.37 -13.31 28.67
C PHE A 46 5.68 -14.79 28.55
N LEU A 47 5.50 -15.56 29.65
CA LEU A 47 5.63 -17.02 29.66
C LEU A 47 4.24 -17.63 29.59
N PHE A 48 3.94 -18.33 28.51
CA PHE A 48 2.66 -18.96 28.21
C PHE A 48 2.87 -20.19 27.32
N VAL A 49 1.87 -21.04 27.19
CA VAL A 49 1.86 -22.16 26.23
C VAL A 49 1.38 -21.63 24.88
N PRO A 50 2.20 -21.60 23.83
CA PRO A 50 1.80 -21.10 22.53
C PRO A 50 0.70 -21.95 21.90
N THR A 51 -0.27 -21.28 21.26
CA THR A 51 -1.35 -21.93 20.51
C THR A 51 -1.48 -21.36 19.09
N LEU A 52 -1.82 -22.19 18.13
CA LEU A 52 -2.20 -21.78 16.77
C LEU A 52 -3.72 -21.78 16.55
N ALA A 53 -4.52 -21.97 17.64
CA ALA A 53 -5.97 -22.02 17.55
C ALA A 53 -6.55 -20.73 16.94
N ASN A 54 -6.03 -19.56 17.30
CA ASN A 54 -6.46 -18.27 16.75
C ASN A 54 -6.24 -18.19 15.24
N TYR A 55 -5.08 -18.61 14.75
CA TYR A 55 -4.80 -18.67 13.31
C TYR A 55 -5.66 -19.70 12.58
N ARG A 56 -5.87 -20.87 13.20
CA ARG A 56 -6.77 -21.89 12.62
C ARG A 56 -8.18 -21.32 12.48
N GLN A 57 -8.70 -20.62 13.50
CA GLN A 57 -10.02 -20.01 13.46
C GLN A 57 -10.12 -18.97 12.36
N VAL A 58 -9.13 -18.07 12.22
CA VAL A 58 -9.11 -17.04 11.16
C VAL A 58 -9.02 -17.67 9.77
N LEU A 59 -8.09 -18.61 9.57
CA LEU A 59 -7.86 -19.21 8.26
C LEU A 59 -8.96 -20.22 7.84
N SER A 60 -9.74 -20.75 8.78
CA SER A 60 -10.91 -21.58 8.47
C SER A 60 -12.17 -20.77 8.17
N SER A 61 -12.16 -19.43 8.36
CA SER A 61 -13.28 -18.57 7.98
C SER A 61 -13.29 -18.36 6.46
N PRO A 62 -14.36 -18.78 5.76
CA PRO A 62 -14.50 -18.53 4.32
C PRO A 62 -14.44 -17.05 3.97
N GLU A 63 -14.99 -16.19 4.83
CA GLU A 63 -15.01 -14.75 4.65
C GLU A 63 -13.59 -14.14 4.61
N VAL A 64 -12.69 -14.65 5.45
CA VAL A 64 -11.28 -14.21 5.47
C VAL A 64 -10.58 -14.59 4.17
N MET A 65 -10.78 -15.81 3.70
CA MET A 65 -10.16 -16.28 2.44
C MET A 65 -10.71 -15.53 1.23
N ILE A 66 -12.01 -15.26 1.20
CA ILE A 66 -12.63 -14.42 0.17
C ILE A 66 -12.11 -12.99 0.26
N GLY A 67 -12.08 -12.40 1.45
CA GLY A 67 -11.57 -11.04 1.68
C GLY A 67 -10.10 -10.88 1.28
N LEU A 68 -9.26 -11.89 1.58
CA LEU A 68 -7.86 -11.92 1.13
C LEU A 68 -7.76 -11.93 -0.40
N GLY A 69 -8.51 -12.82 -1.06
CA GLY A 69 -8.55 -12.91 -2.52
C GLY A 69 -9.06 -11.62 -3.16
N ASN A 70 -10.09 -10.99 -2.56
CA ASN A 70 -10.61 -9.71 -3.00
C ASN A 70 -9.56 -8.60 -2.86
N SER A 71 -8.89 -8.50 -1.69
CA SER A 71 -7.83 -7.51 -1.47
C SER A 71 -6.69 -7.66 -2.48
N ILE A 72 -6.21 -8.87 -2.73
CA ILE A 72 -5.15 -9.11 -3.71
C ILE A 72 -5.60 -8.67 -5.11
N ALA A 73 -6.81 -9.05 -5.52
CA ALA A 73 -7.33 -8.71 -6.85
C ALA A 73 -7.58 -7.20 -7.00
N ILE A 74 -8.28 -6.60 -6.04
CA ILE A 74 -8.67 -5.17 -6.09
C ILE A 74 -7.45 -4.28 -5.98
N VAL A 75 -6.62 -4.48 -4.95
CA VAL A 75 -5.43 -3.65 -4.72
C VAL A 75 -4.40 -3.89 -5.82
N GLY A 76 -4.15 -5.15 -6.18
CA GLY A 76 -3.21 -5.49 -7.26
C GLY A 76 -3.60 -4.85 -8.59
N ALA A 77 -4.88 -4.96 -8.99
CA ALA A 77 -5.36 -4.36 -10.24
C ALA A 77 -5.32 -2.83 -10.20
N SER A 78 -5.76 -2.19 -9.11
CA SER A 78 -5.75 -0.73 -9.01
C SER A 78 -4.35 -0.14 -8.97
N VAL A 79 -3.39 -0.81 -8.32
CA VAL A 79 -1.98 -0.38 -8.30
C VAL A 79 -1.33 -0.60 -9.66
N ALA A 80 -1.58 -1.74 -10.31
CA ALA A 80 -1.05 -2.01 -11.65
C ALA A 80 -1.56 -0.98 -12.68
N LEU A 81 -2.88 -0.70 -12.69
CA LEU A 81 -3.46 0.33 -13.55
C LEU A 81 -2.95 1.73 -13.18
N GLY A 82 -2.84 2.02 -11.89
CA GLY A 82 -2.29 3.28 -11.40
C GLY A 82 -0.84 3.49 -11.84
N ALA A 83 -0.02 2.45 -11.85
CA ALA A 83 1.35 2.51 -12.34
C ALA A 83 1.41 2.63 -13.87
N LEU A 84 0.62 1.81 -14.58
CA LEU A 84 0.55 1.79 -16.05
C LEU A 84 0.17 3.17 -16.62
N LEU A 85 -0.75 3.86 -15.99
CA LEU A 85 -1.22 5.18 -16.43
C LEU A 85 -0.45 6.32 -15.77
N GLY A 86 -0.13 6.20 -14.49
CA GLY A 86 0.46 7.27 -13.68
C GLY A 86 1.93 7.53 -13.97
N VAL A 87 2.71 6.48 -14.25
CA VAL A 87 4.15 6.65 -14.54
C VAL A 87 4.38 7.37 -15.87
N PRO A 88 3.73 6.98 -17.00
CA PRO A 88 3.82 7.75 -18.24
C PRO A 88 3.27 9.18 -18.13
N ALA A 89 2.16 9.37 -17.38
CA ALA A 89 1.62 10.70 -17.13
C ALA A 89 2.60 11.59 -16.36
N ALA A 90 3.27 11.03 -15.36
CA ALA A 90 4.30 11.75 -14.60
C ALA A 90 5.49 12.14 -15.48
N TYR A 91 5.93 11.26 -16.38
CA TYR A 91 6.98 11.55 -17.34
C TYR A 91 6.58 12.70 -18.27
N ALA A 92 5.36 12.64 -18.83
CA ALA A 92 4.84 13.70 -19.69
C ALA A 92 4.80 15.05 -18.96
N ILE A 93 4.27 15.08 -17.72
CA ILE A 93 4.23 16.29 -16.88
C ILE A 93 5.64 16.79 -16.54
N ALA A 94 6.61 15.89 -16.35
CA ALA A 94 7.98 16.27 -15.99
C ALA A 94 8.75 16.87 -17.19
N ARG A 95 8.57 16.33 -18.39
CA ARG A 95 9.43 16.59 -19.56
C ARG A 95 8.82 17.53 -20.58
N TYR A 96 7.51 17.50 -20.77
CA TYR A 96 6.85 18.23 -21.85
C TYR A 96 6.10 19.48 -21.38
N PRO A 97 5.85 20.44 -22.27
CA PRO A 97 5.06 21.65 -21.98
C PRO A 97 3.56 21.35 -22.01
N VAL A 98 3.08 20.56 -21.02
CA VAL A 98 1.67 20.23 -20.89
C VAL A 98 0.88 21.47 -20.48
N ARG A 99 -0.19 21.80 -21.23
CA ARG A 99 -1.12 22.87 -20.86
C ARG A 99 -1.86 22.53 -19.57
N GLY A 100 -2.00 23.51 -18.66
CA GLY A 100 -2.67 23.26 -17.37
C GLY A 100 -1.86 22.39 -16.39
N LYS A 101 -0.55 22.23 -16.61
CA LYS A 101 0.35 21.40 -15.81
C LYS A 101 0.27 21.67 -14.30
N ARG A 102 0.11 22.94 -13.91
CA ARG A 102 -0.06 23.30 -12.49
C ARG A 102 -1.39 22.82 -11.94
N ASP A 103 -2.45 23.01 -12.70
CA ASP A 103 -3.81 22.63 -12.29
C ASP A 103 -3.94 21.12 -12.20
N ILE A 104 -3.36 20.37 -13.15
CA ILE A 104 -3.30 18.91 -13.11
C ILE A 104 -2.55 18.44 -11.85
N GLN A 105 -1.38 19.03 -11.55
CA GLN A 105 -0.63 18.65 -10.34
C GLN A 105 -1.40 19.02 -9.07
N PHE A 106 -2.06 20.17 -9.03
CA PHE A 106 -2.89 20.58 -7.92
C PHE A 106 -4.09 19.64 -7.75
N PHE A 107 -4.77 19.28 -8.83
CA PHE A 107 -5.89 18.33 -8.81
C PHE A 107 -5.46 16.95 -8.27
N LEU A 108 -4.35 16.40 -8.78
CA LEU A 108 -3.81 15.13 -8.29
C LEU A 108 -3.48 15.19 -6.79
N LEU A 109 -2.94 16.31 -6.32
CA LEU A 109 -2.66 16.52 -4.92
C LEU A 109 -3.94 16.62 -4.09
N SER A 110 -4.95 17.34 -4.60
CA SER A 110 -6.23 17.54 -3.93
C SER A 110 -6.96 16.23 -3.67
N LEU A 111 -6.91 15.27 -4.63
CA LEU A 111 -7.49 13.94 -4.45
C LEU A 111 -6.91 13.19 -3.23
N ARG A 112 -5.70 13.50 -2.81
CA ARG A 112 -5.06 12.87 -1.65
C ARG A 112 -5.48 13.47 -0.31
N PHE A 113 -5.96 14.71 -0.32
CA PHE A 113 -6.42 15.41 0.88
C PHE A 113 -7.92 15.23 1.14
N LEU A 114 -8.67 14.69 0.17
CA LEU A 114 -10.09 14.42 0.36
C LEU A 114 -10.28 13.34 1.43
N PRO A 115 -11.11 13.61 2.46
CA PRO A 115 -11.45 12.58 3.44
C PRO A 115 -12.11 11.38 2.75
N PRO A 116 -11.70 10.13 3.06
CA PRO A 116 -12.27 8.93 2.45
C PRO A 116 -13.79 8.87 2.50
N VAL A 117 -14.39 9.27 3.62
CA VAL A 117 -15.84 9.30 3.80
C VAL A 117 -16.53 10.31 2.85
N ALA A 118 -15.89 11.47 2.60
CA ALA A 118 -16.43 12.47 1.70
C ALA A 118 -16.46 12.00 0.23
N ILE A 119 -15.52 11.13 -0.15
CA ILE A 119 -15.51 10.50 -1.48
C ILE A 119 -16.50 9.34 -1.53
N ALA A 120 -16.62 8.56 -0.47
CA ALA A 120 -17.44 7.36 -0.45
C ALA A 120 -18.92 7.66 -0.67
N VAL A 121 -19.47 8.71 -0.04
CA VAL A 121 -20.90 9.04 -0.11
C VAL A 121 -21.40 9.26 -1.55
N PRO A 122 -20.80 10.14 -2.37
CA PRO A 122 -21.24 10.30 -3.77
C PRO A 122 -20.96 9.05 -4.61
N LEU A 123 -19.88 8.30 -4.32
CA LEU A 123 -19.59 7.09 -5.07
C LEU A 123 -20.57 5.96 -4.80
N ILE A 124 -21.14 5.85 -3.60
CA ILE A 124 -22.21 4.88 -3.32
C ILE A 124 -23.36 5.09 -4.29
N ALA A 125 -23.86 6.35 -4.41
CA ALA A 125 -24.97 6.67 -5.31
C ALA A 125 -24.64 6.29 -6.76
N ILE A 126 -23.45 6.69 -7.25
CA ILE A 126 -23.02 6.40 -8.62
C ILE A 126 -22.94 4.88 -8.86
N TRP A 127 -22.35 4.12 -7.94
CA TRP A 127 -22.19 2.67 -8.11
C TRP A 127 -23.53 1.91 -8.00
N VAL A 128 -24.46 2.40 -7.17
CA VAL A 128 -25.82 1.85 -7.07
C VAL A 128 -26.58 2.13 -8.38
N ASP A 129 -26.55 3.35 -8.88
CA ASP A 129 -27.24 3.73 -10.12
C ASP A 129 -26.72 2.96 -11.35
N LEU A 130 -25.41 2.66 -11.36
CA LEU A 130 -24.77 1.86 -12.41
C LEU A 130 -24.94 0.33 -12.20
N GLY A 131 -25.56 -0.13 -11.11
CA GLY A 131 -25.68 -1.54 -10.77
C GLY A 131 -24.34 -2.22 -10.44
N LEU A 132 -23.31 -1.45 -10.07
CA LEU A 132 -21.96 -1.93 -9.77
C LEU A 132 -21.62 -1.88 -8.28
N TYR A 133 -22.58 -1.56 -7.40
CA TYR A 133 -22.37 -1.61 -5.96
C TYR A 133 -21.93 -3.02 -5.51
N ASP A 134 -21.03 -3.10 -4.56
CA ASP A 134 -20.45 -4.36 -4.05
C ASP A 134 -19.83 -5.25 -5.14
N THR A 135 -19.09 -4.64 -6.08
CA THR A 135 -18.33 -5.36 -7.10
C THR A 135 -16.83 -5.04 -7.00
N LYS A 136 -15.98 -5.98 -7.45
CA LYS A 136 -14.54 -5.73 -7.55
C LYS A 136 -14.22 -4.58 -8.50
N LEU A 137 -15.01 -4.41 -9.58
CA LEU A 137 -14.79 -3.37 -10.57
C LEU A 137 -14.98 -1.97 -9.97
N SER A 138 -16.08 -1.73 -9.21
CA SER A 138 -16.30 -0.46 -8.54
C SER A 138 -15.17 -0.12 -7.58
N MET A 139 -14.68 -1.12 -6.83
CA MET A 139 -13.56 -0.96 -5.91
C MET A 139 -12.24 -0.66 -6.64
N ILE A 140 -11.94 -1.38 -7.74
CA ILE A 140 -10.74 -1.14 -8.55
C ILE A 140 -10.73 0.28 -9.10
N VAL A 141 -11.85 0.74 -9.67
CA VAL A 141 -11.97 2.09 -10.24
C VAL A 141 -11.89 3.16 -9.14
N THR A 142 -12.51 2.92 -7.99
CA THR A 142 -12.44 3.84 -6.86
C THR A 142 -11.01 3.94 -6.33
N TYR A 143 -10.32 2.82 -6.12
CA TYR A 143 -8.94 2.82 -5.66
C TYR A 143 -7.95 3.33 -6.72
N LEU A 144 -8.32 3.27 -8.02
CA LEU A 144 -7.53 3.88 -9.08
C LEU A 144 -7.39 5.39 -8.91
N LEU A 145 -8.41 6.09 -8.37
CA LEU A 145 -8.31 7.52 -8.06
C LEU A 145 -7.17 7.81 -7.08
N VAL A 146 -7.00 6.96 -6.08
CA VAL A 146 -5.95 7.08 -5.06
C VAL A 146 -4.60 6.65 -5.62
N THR A 147 -4.54 5.50 -6.29
CA THR A 147 -3.28 4.92 -6.79
C THR A 147 -2.69 5.74 -7.92
N LEU A 148 -3.52 6.16 -8.89
CA LEU A 148 -3.10 7.00 -10.01
C LEU A 148 -2.54 8.34 -9.53
N SER A 149 -3.27 9.03 -8.65
CA SER A 149 -2.84 10.32 -8.11
C SER A 149 -1.54 10.19 -7.31
N THR A 150 -1.43 9.16 -6.47
CA THR A 150 -0.25 8.93 -5.63
C THR A 150 0.97 8.60 -6.46
N ILE A 151 0.86 7.63 -7.37
CA ILE A 151 1.98 7.18 -8.20
C ILE A 151 2.43 8.31 -9.13
N THR A 152 1.49 9.00 -9.79
CA THR A 152 1.84 10.13 -10.66
C THR A 152 2.57 11.22 -9.89
N TRP A 153 2.03 11.64 -8.74
CA TRP A 153 2.62 12.69 -7.91
C TRP A 153 4.03 12.35 -7.45
N LEU A 154 4.26 11.14 -6.96
CA LEU A 154 5.57 10.69 -6.47
C LEU A 154 6.57 10.47 -7.61
N SER A 155 6.12 10.17 -8.82
CA SER A 155 6.97 9.91 -9.98
C SER A 155 7.45 11.18 -10.68
N ILE A 156 6.71 12.30 -10.63
CA ILE A 156 7.11 13.58 -11.26
C ILE A 156 8.51 14.03 -10.83
N PRO A 157 8.85 14.14 -9.53
CA PRO A 157 10.18 14.57 -9.11
C PRO A 157 11.28 13.58 -9.49
N VAL A 158 10.96 12.30 -9.64
CA VAL A 158 11.91 11.28 -10.08
C VAL A 158 12.38 11.57 -11.50
N PHE A 159 11.45 11.76 -12.43
CA PHE A 159 11.79 12.10 -13.80
C PHE A 159 12.44 13.48 -13.94
N ARG A 160 12.06 14.45 -13.10
CA ARG A 160 12.72 15.78 -13.11
C ARG A 160 14.20 15.72 -12.72
N ARG A 161 14.61 14.75 -11.90
CA ARG A 161 16.01 14.57 -11.47
C ARG A 161 16.85 13.79 -12.49
N LEU A 162 16.24 13.10 -13.45
CA LEU A 162 16.97 12.44 -14.52
C LEU A 162 17.64 13.51 -15.39
N PRO A 163 18.98 13.48 -15.62
CA PRO A 163 19.67 14.42 -16.48
C PRO A 163 19.11 14.39 -17.91
N ARG A 164 18.87 15.56 -18.51
CA ARG A 164 18.32 15.66 -19.88
C ARG A 164 19.29 15.15 -20.93
N GLU A 165 20.55 15.27 -20.67
CA GLU A 165 21.65 14.87 -21.56
C GLU A 165 21.55 13.39 -21.93
N ILE A 166 21.03 12.54 -21.02
CA ILE A 166 20.83 11.09 -21.29
C ILE A 166 19.72 10.88 -22.33
N GLU A 167 18.64 11.66 -22.23
CA GLU A 167 17.51 11.59 -23.17
C GLU A 167 17.87 12.23 -24.53
N GLU A 168 18.63 13.32 -24.51
CA GLU A 168 19.11 14.02 -25.71
C GLU A 168 20.13 13.16 -26.49
N ALA A 169 21.04 12.46 -25.80
CA ALA A 169 21.96 11.52 -26.44
C ALA A 169 21.21 10.39 -27.14
N ALA A 170 20.19 9.80 -26.47
CA ALA A 170 19.36 8.77 -27.09
C ALA A 170 18.57 9.32 -28.31
N ALA A 171 18.13 10.58 -28.27
CA ALA A 171 17.47 11.21 -29.41
C ALA A 171 18.41 11.40 -30.60
N LEU A 172 19.68 11.72 -30.33
CA LEU A 172 20.74 11.78 -31.39
C LEU A 172 21.02 10.42 -31.99
N ASP A 173 20.89 9.33 -31.21
CA ASP A 173 20.98 7.95 -31.70
C ASP A 173 19.73 7.49 -32.46
N GLY A 174 18.74 8.40 -32.66
CA GLY A 174 17.54 8.14 -33.47
C GLY A 174 16.35 7.59 -32.67
N TYR A 175 16.42 7.55 -31.36
CA TYR A 175 15.26 7.14 -30.55
C TYR A 175 14.17 8.19 -30.57
N GLY A 176 12.95 7.80 -30.98
CA GLY A 176 11.77 8.67 -30.84
C GLY A 176 11.32 8.83 -29.38
N PRO A 177 10.44 9.80 -29.09
CA PRO A 177 10.03 10.14 -27.69
C PRO A 177 9.49 8.96 -26.87
N TYR A 178 8.72 8.08 -27.50
CA TYR A 178 8.20 6.87 -26.83
C TYR A 178 9.31 5.86 -26.53
N ALA A 179 10.27 5.71 -27.46
CA ALA A 179 11.39 4.81 -27.28
C ALA A 179 12.33 5.32 -26.17
N VAL A 180 12.57 6.63 -26.10
CA VAL A 180 13.33 7.28 -25.01
C VAL A 180 12.67 6.99 -23.66
N PHE A 181 11.33 7.12 -23.56
CA PHE A 181 10.62 6.79 -22.31
C PHE A 181 10.82 5.32 -21.91
N TRP A 182 10.50 4.38 -22.81
CA TRP A 182 10.46 2.96 -22.46
C TRP A 182 11.86 2.32 -22.30
N HIS A 183 12.84 2.74 -23.10
CA HIS A 183 14.16 2.10 -23.12
C HIS A 183 15.21 2.83 -22.31
N ILE A 184 15.00 4.11 -22.02
CA ILE A 184 15.99 4.95 -21.31
C ILE A 184 15.45 5.46 -19.99
N ALA A 185 14.43 6.33 -20.01
CA ALA A 185 13.96 7.03 -18.81
C ALA A 185 13.35 6.08 -17.79
N LEU A 186 12.47 5.16 -18.22
CA LEU A 186 11.80 4.22 -17.32
C LEU A 186 12.77 3.25 -16.66
N PRO A 187 13.67 2.54 -17.37
CA PRO A 187 14.63 1.64 -16.74
C PRO A 187 15.61 2.34 -15.78
N VAL A 188 16.09 3.53 -16.13
CA VAL A 188 17.00 4.30 -15.28
C VAL A 188 16.31 4.74 -13.99
N CYS A 189 15.04 5.12 -14.06
CA CYS A 189 14.26 5.60 -12.93
C CYS A 189 13.54 4.49 -12.16
N ALA A 190 13.49 3.25 -12.67
CA ALA A 190 12.65 2.15 -12.19
C ALA A 190 12.74 1.94 -10.67
N ASN A 191 13.95 1.90 -10.14
CA ASN A 191 14.19 1.66 -8.71
C ASN A 191 13.52 2.72 -7.83
N THR A 192 13.58 3.99 -8.22
CA THR A 192 12.97 5.09 -7.46
C THR A 192 11.45 5.12 -7.67
N LEU A 193 10.98 4.82 -8.88
CA LEU A 193 9.56 4.74 -9.20
C LEU A 193 8.85 3.62 -8.42
N LEU A 194 9.51 2.48 -8.26
CA LEU A 194 8.99 1.36 -7.45
C LEU A 194 8.67 1.77 -6.01
N GLY A 195 9.43 2.69 -5.42
CA GLY A 195 9.10 3.25 -4.10
C GLY A 195 7.71 3.90 -4.05
N GLY A 196 7.32 4.63 -5.09
CA GLY A 196 5.99 5.22 -5.22
C GLY A 196 4.89 4.17 -5.41
N VAL A 197 5.17 3.11 -6.15
CA VAL A 197 4.25 1.97 -6.35
C VAL A 197 4.03 1.22 -5.05
N VAL A 198 5.11 0.91 -4.31
CA VAL A 198 5.03 0.25 -2.99
C VAL A 198 4.22 1.10 -2.00
N PHE A 199 4.51 2.38 -1.94
CA PHE A 199 3.80 3.29 -1.06
C PHE A 199 2.29 3.31 -1.39
N SER A 200 1.95 3.37 -2.67
CA SER A 200 0.57 3.33 -3.13
C SER A 200 -0.12 2.01 -2.78
N PHE A 201 0.58 0.87 -2.92
CA PHE A 201 0.07 -0.43 -2.51
C PHE A 201 -0.28 -0.47 -1.02
N VAL A 202 0.66 -0.04 -0.17
CA VAL A 202 0.45 -0.03 1.30
C VAL A 202 -0.72 0.87 1.69
N LEU A 203 -0.89 2.02 1.02
CA LEU A 203 -2.00 2.93 1.28
C LEU A 203 -3.35 2.26 1.02
N VAL A 204 -3.55 1.68 -0.18
CA VAL A 204 -4.86 1.11 -0.52
C VAL A 204 -5.07 -0.28 0.07
N TRP A 205 -4.00 -1.01 0.42
CA TRP A 205 -4.10 -2.27 1.17
C TRP A 205 -4.72 -2.07 2.55
N ASN A 206 -4.34 -1.00 3.23
CA ASN A 206 -4.84 -0.68 4.58
C ASN A 206 -6.09 0.20 4.56
N GLU A 207 -6.65 0.49 3.38
CA GLU A 207 -7.83 1.32 3.26
C GLU A 207 -9.06 0.56 3.76
N LEU A 208 -9.76 1.11 4.73
CA LEU A 208 -10.92 0.51 5.38
C LEU A 208 -12.20 1.29 5.12
N MET A 209 -12.15 2.63 5.15
CA MET A 209 -13.35 3.46 5.19
C MET A 209 -14.14 3.45 3.89
N ILE A 210 -13.44 3.57 2.75
CA ILE A 210 -14.06 3.47 1.41
C ILE A 210 -14.60 2.05 1.20
N ALA A 211 -13.82 1.03 1.61
CA ALA A 211 -14.22 -0.35 1.45
C ALA A 211 -15.46 -0.69 2.31
N LEU A 212 -15.54 -0.23 3.56
CA LEU A 212 -16.74 -0.37 4.40
C LEU A 212 -17.97 0.27 3.78
N ALA A 213 -17.79 1.39 3.08
CA ALA A 213 -18.90 2.11 2.47
C ALA A 213 -19.39 1.48 1.15
N LEU A 214 -18.46 0.94 0.34
CA LEU A 214 -18.73 0.49 -1.03
C LEU A 214 -18.88 -1.03 -1.17
N THR A 215 -18.62 -1.79 -0.11
CA THR A 215 -18.72 -3.27 -0.13
C THR A 215 -19.66 -3.78 0.95
N SER A 216 -20.26 -4.93 0.69
CA SER A 216 -21.11 -5.62 1.66
C SER A 216 -20.58 -7.05 1.88
N SER A 217 -20.65 -7.92 0.88
CA SER A 217 -20.26 -9.33 1.01
C SER A 217 -19.41 -9.85 -0.13
N ARG A 218 -19.70 -9.42 -1.38
CA ARG A 218 -19.05 -9.99 -2.59
C ARG A 218 -17.64 -9.47 -2.80
N SER A 219 -17.43 -8.18 -2.55
CA SER A 219 -16.15 -7.50 -2.80
C SER A 219 -15.49 -6.99 -1.51
N ALA A 220 -15.99 -7.41 -0.35
CA ALA A 220 -15.40 -7.04 0.94
C ALA A 220 -13.91 -7.37 0.95
N THR A 221 -13.09 -6.38 1.35
CA THR A 221 -11.65 -6.53 1.45
C THR A 221 -11.25 -7.12 2.80
N LEU A 222 -10.02 -7.61 2.90
CA LEU A 222 -9.51 -8.21 4.14
C LEU A 222 -9.60 -7.26 5.36
N PRO A 223 -9.28 -5.94 5.26
CA PRO A 223 -9.51 -5.01 6.36
C PRO A 223 -10.96 -4.93 6.82
N VAL A 224 -11.92 -4.96 5.89
CA VAL A 224 -13.36 -4.96 6.21
C VAL A 224 -13.74 -6.22 6.98
N VAL A 225 -13.34 -7.39 6.48
CA VAL A 225 -13.58 -8.67 7.15
C VAL A 225 -12.92 -8.73 8.52
N ALA A 226 -11.67 -8.27 8.62
CA ALA A 226 -10.95 -8.23 9.89
C ALA A 226 -11.63 -7.31 10.93
N SER A 227 -12.20 -6.18 10.50
CA SER A 227 -12.93 -5.27 11.37
C SER A 227 -14.20 -5.89 11.96
N ALA A 228 -14.82 -6.83 11.24
CA ALA A 228 -16.02 -7.51 11.71
C ALA A 228 -15.76 -8.42 12.93
N PHE A 229 -14.53 -8.93 13.11
CA PHE A 229 -14.18 -9.72 14.29
C PHE A 229 -14.24 -8.92 15.60
N THR A 230 -14.19 -7.61 15.56
CA THR A 230 -14.33 -6.75 16.74
C THR A 230 -15.76 -6.67 17.25
N SER A 231 -16.74 -7.04 16.42
CA SER A 231 -18.19 -6.91 16.70
C SER A 231 -18.86 -8.25 17.05
N LEU A 232 -18.13 -9.36 17.06
CA LEU A 232 -18.66 -10.69 17.26
C LEU A 232 -18.74 -11.08 18.74
N GLY A 233 -19.94 -10.98 19.34
CA GLY A 233 -20.27 -11.57 20.63
C GLY A 233 -20.06 -10.69 21.85
N GLN A 234 -20.36 -11.25 23.04
CA GLN A 234 -20.22 -10.58 24.33
C GLN A 234 -18.77 -10.46 24.80
N GLU A 235 -17.90 -11.34 24.34
CA GLU A 235 -16.47 -11.32 24.64
C GLU A 235 -15.66 -10.98 23.38
N VAL A 236 -14.77 -10.01 23.49
CA VAL A 236 -13.87 -9.60 22.40
C VAL A 236 -12.82 -10.70 22.17
N PRO A 237 -12.77 -11.33 21.00
CA PRO A 237 -11.84 -12.44 20.73
C PRO A 237 -10.42 -11.90 20.44
N TRP A 238 -9.75 -11.36 21.43
CA TRP A 238 -8.45 -10.69 21.30
C TRP A 238 -7.39 -11.51 20.57
N GLY A 239 -7.34 -12.82 20.80
CA GLY A 239 -6.40 -13.70 20.11
C GLY A 239 -6.64 -13.75 18.60
N VAL A 240 -7.91 -13.85 18.19
CA VAL A 240 -8.35 -13.86 16.78
C VAL A 240 -8.08 -12.52 16.10
N ILE A 241 -8.39 -11.41 16.79
CA ILE A 241 -8.11 -10.05 16.29
C ILE A 241 -6.62 -9.86 16.05
N ASN A 242 -5.77 -10.25 17.01
CA ASN A 242 -4.33 -10.16 16.85
C ASN A 242 -3.81 -11.07 15.73
N ALA A 243 -4.32 -12.29 15.58
CA ALA A 243 -3.98 -13.18 14.46
C ALA A 243 -4.41 -12.58 13.11
N SER A 244 -5.59 -11.98 13.02
CA SER A 244 -6.06 -11.27 11.82
C SER A 244 -5.18 -10.06 11.49
N THR A 245 -4.74 -9.31 12.50
CA THR A 245 -3.82 -8.17 12.35
C THR A 245 -2.48 -8.63 11.77
N VAL A 246 -1.93 -9.72 12.27
CA VAL A 246 -0.68 -10.31 11.74
C VAL A 246 -0.87 -10.74 10.29
N LEU A 247 -1.96 -11.43 9.96
CA LEU A 247 -2.27 -11.85 8.59
C LEU A 247 -2.47 -10.65 7.65
N LEU A 248 -3.07 -9.57 8.13
CA LEU A 248 -3.25 -8.33 7.38
C LEU A 248 -1.91 -7.66 7.06
N ALA A 249 -0.94 -7.75 7.98
CA ALA A 249 0.39 -7.16 7.80
C ALA A 249 1.30 -7.97 6.84
N LEU A 250 1.05 -9.28 6.64
CA LEU A 250 1.92 -10.13 5.84
C LEU A 250 2.02 -9.71 4.35
N PRO A 251 0.92 -9.48 3.60
CA PRO A 251 1.03 -9.14 2.18
C PRO A 251 1.81 -7.87 1.89
N PRO A 252 1.63 -6.75 2.62
CA PRO A 252 2.51 -5.59 2.47
C PRO A 252 3.99 -5.89 2.74
N LEU A 253 4.29 -6.66 3.79
CA LEU A 253 5.67 -7.03 4.12
C LEU A 253 6.29 -7.90 3.03
N VAL A 254 5.54 -8.90 2.53
CA VAL A 254 5.99 -9.76 1.42
C VAL A 254 6.20 -8.91 0.15
N PHE A 255 5.27 -8.02 -0.17
CA PHE A 255 5.36 -7.16 -1.35
C PHE A 255 6.59 -6.24 -1.30
N VAL A 256 6.84 -5.58 -0.17
CA VAL A 256 8.04 -4.77 0.07
C VAL A 256 9.30 -5.62 -0.02
N GLY A 257 9.30 -6.80 0.60
CA GLY A 257 10.43 -7.73 0.58
C GLY A 257 10.77 -8.24 -0.83
N MET A 258 9.76 -8.59 -1.63
CA MET A 258 9.95 -9.01 -3.02
C MET A 258 10.52 -7.88 -3.88
N LEU A 259 9.96 -6.68 -3.78
CA LEU A 259 10.45 -5.52 -4.53
C LEU A 259 11.87 -5.12 -4.13
N SER A 260 12.20 -5.15 -2.85
CA SER A 260 13.57 -4.85 -2.40
C SER A 260 14.60 -5.84 -2.94
N ARG A 261 14.22 -7.13 -3.09
CA ARG A 261 15.10 -8.15 -3.73
C ARG A 261 15.27 -7.89 -5.22
N LEU A 262 14.19 -7.55 -5.94
CA LEU A 262 14.26 -7.19 -7.36
C LEU A 262 15.17 -5.97 -7.58
N LEU A 263 15.06 -4.95 -6.73
CA LEU A 263 15.92 -3.77 -6.77
C LEU A 263 17.41 -4.14 -6.59
N ASN A 264 17.70 -4.96 -5.58
CA ASN A 264 19.07 -5.40 -5.30
C ASN A 264 19.66 -6.27 -6.42
N SER A 265 18.85 -7.07 -7.12
CA SER A 265 19.31 -7.88 -8.26
C SER A 265 19.64 -7.01 -9.47
N MET A 266 18.86 -5.96 -9.74
CA MET A 266 19.14 -5.01 -10.83
C MET A 266 20.40 -4.17 -10.60
N VAL A 267 20.73 -3.88 -9.33
CA VAL A 267 21.93 -3.12 -8.95
C VAL A 267 23.19 -4.00 -9.00
N LYS A 268 23.07 -5.29 -8.67
CA LYS A 268 24.20 -6.24 -8.63
C LYS A 268 24.50 -6.86 -10.00
N GLY A 269 23.60 -6.77 -10.97
CA GLY A 269 23.77 -7.28 -12.34
C GLY A 269 24.45 -6.30 -13.30
N LYS A 270 24.97 -5.20 -12.77
CA LYS A 270 25.88 -4.27 -13.42
C LYS A 270 27.23 -4.30 -12.69
#